data_0ea6642632d3093e44f2267386d1fea9
#
_entry.id   0ea6642632d3093e44f2267386d1fea9
#
_cell.length_a   1.000
_cell.length_b   1.000
_cell.length_c   1.000
_cell.angle_alpha   90.00
_cell.angle_beta   90.00
_cell.angle_gamma   90.00
#
_symmetry.space_group_name_H-M   'P 1'
#
loop_
_entity.id
_entity.type
_entity.pdbx_description
1 polymer ?
#
loop_
_entity_poly.entity_id
_entity_poly.type
_entity_poly.pdbx_seq_one_letter_code
_entity_poly.pdbx_strand_id
1 'polypeptide(L)'
;MRKRQSMFKAPCAVYKWAMTVVDESVKGHRERLRARFAAHGFDGFRDDEVIELLLTYAIARCDVKPVAKRLLKAFGTLAGIFDAPVVELAQVQGVGEKAAVFLSIIKQAEIRYLASDLPGRSVFDRPERVKAHLRFLLQGRGMECFGAVFTDQQHRHLATQVMFEGTVDRTAVYPRNLMKRALELDAKGLILFHNHPGGTPRASEEDIALTRRMVEACAPLDIKVLDHFLIAGKDVLSFKEEGWF
;
A
#
# COMPACT_ATOMS: atom_id res chain seq x y z
N MET A 1 -23.08 39.67 20.15
CA MET A 1 -22.41 38.55 20.81
C MET A 1 -23.19 37.26 20.53
N ARG A 2 -22.80 36.47 19.54
CA ARG A 2 -23.34 35.13 19.26
C ARG A 2 -22.20 34.13 19.38
N LYS A 3 -22.28 33.26 20.40
CA LYS A 3 -21.33 32.15 20.67
C LYS A 3 -21.40 31.14 19.53
N ARG A 4 -20.29 30.90 18.84
CA ARG A 4 -20.11 29.74 17.99
C ARG A 4 -19.83 28.53 18.89
N GLN A 5 -20.79 27.63 19.01
CA GLN A 5 -20.61 26.32 19.62
C GLN A 5 -19.71 25.46 18.75
N SER A 6 -18.69 24.90 19.36
CA SER A 6 -17.79 23.92 18.79
C SER A 6 -18.52 22.61 18.48
N MET A 7 -18.50 22.22 17.21
CA MET A 7 -19.07 20.96 16.75
C MET A 7 -17.93 20.03 16.39
N PHE A 8 -17.25 19.51 17.40
CA PHE A 8 -16.32 18.38 17.29
C PHE A 8 -16.54 17.44 18.47
N LYS A 9 -17.37 16.42 18.27
CA LYS A 9 -17.32 15.11 18.94
C LYS A 9 -18.37 14.20 18.30
N ALA A 10 -17.98 13.45 17.29
CA ALA A 10 -18.61 12.18 17.02
C ALA A 10 -17.54 11.10 17.10
N PRO A 11 -17.59 10.19 18.09
CA PRO A 11 -16.80 8.99 18.05
C PRO A 11 -17.28 8.15 16.88
N CYS A 12 -16.33 7.48 16.23
CA CYS A 12 -16.55 6.50 15.19
C CYS A 12 -17.79 5.64 15.51
N ALA A 13 -18.89 5.93 14.84
CA ALA A 13 -20.10 5.12 14.94
C ALA A 13 -19.78 3.76 14.32
N VAL A 14 -19.42 2.81 15.15
CA VAL A 14 -19.48 1.40 14.82
C VAL A 14 -20.88 1.18 14.25
N TYR A 15 -20.98 0.84 12.98
CA TYR A 15 -22.23 0.48 12.33
C TYR A 15 -22.90 -0.64 13.10
N LYS A 16 -23.82 -0.29 14.00
CA LYS A 16 -24.77 -1.24 14.58
C LYS A 16 -25.74 -1.65 13.50
N TRP A 17 -25.38 -2.65 12.73
CA TRP A 17 -26.36 -3.42 12.02
C TRP A 17 -27.25 -4.06 13.09
N ALA A 18 -28.50 -3.66 13.18
CA ALA A 18 -29.49 -4.33 14.03
C ALA A 18 -29.63 -5.77 13.53
N MET A 19 -28.83 -6.66 14.11
CA MET A 19 -29.02 -8.09 13.91
C MET A 19 -30.27 -8.49 14.70
N THR A 20 -31.35 -8.75 13.98
CA THR A 20 -32.41 -9.61 14.49
C THR A 20 -31.72 -10.89 14.97
N VAL A 21 -31.92 -11.26 16.23
CA VAL A 21 -31.43 -12.52 16.81
C VAL A 21 -32.06 -13.67 16.03
N VAL A 22 -31.33 -14.17 15.03
CA VAL A 22 -31.69 -15.39 14.32
C VAL A 22 -30.96 -16.52 15.03
N ASP A 23 -31.68 -17.56 15.37
CA ASP A 23 -31.17 -18.77 16.04
C ASP A 23 -29.89 -19.27 15.36
N GLU A 24 -28.74 -19.22 16.10
CA GLU A 24 -27.42 -19.54 15.57
C GLU A 24 -27.27 -21.01 15.12
N SER A 25 -28.13 -21.90 15.57
CA SER A 25 -28.05 -23.34 15.28
C SER A 25 -28.33 -23.68 13.80
N VAL A 26 -29.03 -22.80 13.06
CA VAL A 26 -29.48 -23.02 11.68
C VAL A 26 -28.65 -22.32 10.63
N LYS A 27 -27.74 -21.40 11.03
CA LYS A 27 -26.89 -20.64 10.10
C LYS A 27 -25.79 -21.50 9.49
N GLY A 28 -25.71 -21.50 8.18
CA GLY A 28 -24.59 -22.12 7.45
C GLY A 28 -23.24 -21.55 7.84
N HIS A 29 -22.17 -22.30 7.59
CA HIS A 29 -20.79 -21.90 7.94
C HIS A 29 -20.41 -20.50 7.41
N ARG A 30 -20.81 -20.17 6.19
CA ARG A 30 -20.58 -18.84 5.59
C ARG A 30 -21.26 -17.70 6.36
N GLU A 31 -22.47 -17.94 6.84
CA GLU A 31 -23.21 -16.95 7.63
C GLU A 31 -22.58 -16.73 8.99
N ARG A 32 -22.08 -17.79 9.64
CA ARG A 32 -21.34 -17.68 10.90
C ARG A 32 -20.05 -16.86 10.74
N LEU A 33 -19.27 -17.09 9.66
CA LEU A 33 -18.07 -16.28 9.36
C LEU A 33 -18.41 -14.81 9.17
N ARG A 34 -19.46 -14.50 8.40
CA ARG A 34 -19.92 -13.12 8.17
C ARG A 34 -20.42 -12.47 9.45
N ALA A 35 -21.18 -13.18 10.28
CA ALA A 35 -21.68 -12.67 11.55
C ALA A 35 -20.54 -12.38 12.52
N ARG A 36 -19.52 -13.26 12.59
CA ARG A 36 -18.32 -13.05 13.41
C ARG A 36 -17.55 -11.81 12.96
N PHE A 37 -17.35 -11.65 11.64
CA PHE A 37 -16.70 -10.46 11.09
C PHE A 37 -17.50 -9.17 11.36
N ALA A 38 -18.83 -9.20 11.21
CA ALA A 38 -19.67 -8.04 11.49
C ALA A 38 -19.64 -7.59 12.95
N ALA A 39 -19.44 -8.54 13.88
CA ALA A 39 -19.35 -8.25 15.31
C ALA A 39 -17.97 -7.75 15.75
N HIS A 40 -16.89 -8.30 15.20
CA HIS A 40 -15.53 -8.14 15.74
C HIS A 40 -14.46 -7.79 14.68
N GLY A 41 -14.85 -7.57 13.42
CA GLY A 41 -13.86 -7.44 12.35
C GLY A 41 -13.06 -8.73 12.17
N PHE A 42 -11.78 -8.61 11.91
CA PHE A 42 -10.88 -9.77 11.78
C PHE A 42 -10.25 -10.23 13.10
N ASP A 43 -10.67 -9.66 14.25
CA ASP A 43 -10.13 -10.09 15.55
C ASP A 43 -10.40 -11.58 15.79
N GLY A 44 -9.33 -12.33 16.11
CA GLY A 44 -9.37 -13.76 16.33
C GLY A 44 -9.59 -14.61 15.07
N PHE A 45 -9.57 -14.02 13.86
CA PHE A 45 -9.52 -14.79 12.62
C PHE A 45 -8.09 -15.28 12.35
N ARG A 46 -7.98 -16.54 11.93
CA ARG A 46 -6.75 -17.04 11.33
C ARG A 46 -6.68 -16.62 9.86
N ASP A 47 -5.48 -16.60 9.28
CA ASP A 47 -5.29 -16.22 7.87
C ASP A 47 -6.13 -17.05 6.90
N ASP A 48 -6.29 -18.37 7.17
CA ASP A 48 -7.13 -19.21 6.34
C ASP A 48 -8.63 -18.83 6.42
N GLU A 49 -9.09 -18.37 7.58
CA GLU A 49 -10.45 -17.91 7.77
C GLU A 49 -10.71 -16.54 7.14
N VAL A 50 -9.70 -15.65 7.14
CA VAL A 50 -9.75 -14.36 6.43
C VAL A 50 -9.96 -14.60 4.93
N ILE A 51 -9.10 -15.42 4.32
CA ILE A 51 -9.21 -15.74 2.90
C ILE A 51 -10.51 -16.50 2.61
N GLU A 52 -10.91 -17.44 3.47
CA GLU A 52 -12.18 -18.14 3.34
C GLU A 52 -13.35 -17.17 3.29
N LEU A 53 -13.43 -16.21 4.23
CA LEU A 53 -14.48 -15.19 4.26
C LEU A 53 -14.53 -14.39 2.96
N LEU A 54 -13.39 -13.90 2.49
CA LEU A 54 -13.28 -13.13 1.25
C LEU A 54 -13.75 -13.95 0.04
N LEU A 55 -13.29 -15.20 -0.07
CA LEU A 55 -13.69 -16.08 -1.17
C LEU A 55 -15.19 -16.40 -1.17
N THR A 56 -15.90 -16.32 -0.02
CA THR A 56 -17.35 -16.50 0.00
C THR A 56 -18.11 -15.47 -0.83
N TYR A 57 -17.50 -14.30 -1.10
CA TYR A 57 -18.09 -13.24 -1.93
C TYR A 57 -17.75 -13.42 -3.42
N ALA A 58 -16.61 -14.04 -3.74
CA ALA A 58 -16.16 -14.24 -5.11
C ALA A 58 -16.61 -15.58 -5.71
N ILE A 59 -16.75 -16.61 -4.86
CA ILE A 59 -17.06 -17.99 -5.28
C ILE A 59 -18.40 -18.42 -4.65
N ALA A 60 -19.41 -18.58 -5.49
CA ALA A 60 -20.74 -19.03 -5.06
C ALA A 60 -20.82 -20.56 -4.91
N ARG A 61 -21.67 -21.04 -4.01
CA ARG A 61 -22.18 -22.43 -3.94
C ARG A 61 -21.16 -23.55 -3.79
N CYS A 62 -19.91 -23.30 -3.38
CA CYS A 62 -18.97 -24.38 -3.09
C CYS A 62 -18.22 -24.09 -1.77
N ASP A 63 -17.66 -25.16 -1.18
CA ASP A 63 -16.80 -25.02 -0.01
C ASP A 63 -15.47 -24.35 -0.42
N VAL A 64 -15.23 -23.15 0.10
CA VAL A 64 -14.04 -22.34 -0.21
C VAL A 64 -12.90 -22.56 0.79
N LYS A 65 -13.13 -23.27 1.89
CA LYS A 65 -12.11 -23.56 2.88
C LYS A 65 -10.90 -24.31 2.33
N PRO A 66 -11.07 -25.36 1.48
CA PRO A 66 -9.94 -26.00 0.84
C PRO A 66 -9.19 -25.08 -0.12
N VAL A 67 -9.88 -24.11 -0.77
CA VAL A 67 -9.28 -23.13 -1.67
C VAL A 67 -8.42 -22.16 -0.89
N ALA A 68 -8.91 -21.63 0.25
CA ALA A 68 -8.16 -20.74 1.15
C ALA A 68 -6.86 -21.40 1.63
N LYS A 69 -6.93 -22.67 2.05
CA LYS A 69 -5.73 -23.42 2.46
C LYS A 69 -4.72 -23.63 1.33
N ARG A 70 -5.18 -23.87 0.08
CA ARG A 70 -4.29 -23.99 -1.08
C ARG A 70 -3.60 -22.67 -1.40
N LEU A 71 -4.29 -21.53 -1.31
CA LEU A 71 -3.71 -20.22 -1.47
C LEU A 71 -2.61 -19.96 -0.43
N LEU A 72 -2.90 -20.20 0.85
CA LEU A 72 -1.87 -20.04 1.89
C LEU A 72 -0.69 -21.00 1.72
N LYS A 73 -0.93 -22.24 1.26
CA LYS A 73 0.16 -23.16 0.96
C LYS A 73 1.02 -22.68 -0.21
N ALA A 74 0.41 -22.05 -1.23
CA ALA A 74 1.14 -21.57 -2.42
C ALA A 74 1.91 -20.27 -2.15
N PHE A 75 1.35 -19.34 -1.39
CA PHE A 75 1.90 -17.99 -1.20
C PHE A 75 2.40 -17.72 0.22
N GLY A 76 2.24 -18.62 1.16
CA GLY A 76 2.78 -18.60 2.52
C GLY A 76 2.01 -17.71 3.50
N THR A 77 1.66 -16.49 3.13
CA THR A 77 1.04 -15.48 4.01
C THR A 77 -0.12 -14.77 3.32
N LEU A 78 -0.94 -14.02 4.10
CA LEU A 78 -1.94 -13.11 3.54
C LEU A 78 -1.31 -12.07 2.60
N ALA A 79 -0.18 -11.51 3.01
CA ALA A 79 0.55 -10.55 2.18
C ALA A 79 0.97 -11.19 0.85
N GLY A 80 1.55 -12.40 0.89
CA GLY A 80 1.93 -13.13 -0.32
C GLY A 80 0.76 -13.38 -1.26
N ILE A 81 -0.45 -13.66 -0.74
CA ILE A 81 -1.65 -13.83 -1.54
C ILE A 81 -2.09 -12.52 -2.19
N PHE A 82 -2.16 -11.43 -1.41
CA PHE A 82 -2.62 -10.13 -1.94
C PHE A 82 -1.60 -9.49 -2.88
N ASP A 83 -0.32 -9.81 -2.73
CA ASP A 83 0.78 -9.30 -3.56
C ASP A 83 0.95 -10.09 -4.87
N ALA A 84 0.43 -11.31 -4.92
CA ALA A 84 0.59 -12.18 -6.08
C ALA A 84 -0.13 -11.62 -7.33
N PRO A 85 0.48 -11.78 -8.52
CA PRO A 85 -0.17 -11.44 -9.77
C PRO A 85 -1.46 -12.24 -10.00
N VAL A 86 -2.46 -11.60 -10.63
CA VAL A 86 -3.76 -12.25 -10.94
C VAL A 86 -3.57 -13.58 -11.67
N VAL A 87 -2.60 -13.64 -12.60
CA VAL A 87 -2.29 -14.84 -13.38
C VAL A 87 -1.86 -16.00 -12.49
N GLU A 88 -1.01 -15.74 -11.48
CA GLU A 88 -0.54 -16.76 -10.54
C GLU A 88 -1.66 -17.20 -9.58
N LEU A 89 -2.43 -16.25 -9.06
CA LEU A 89 -3.61 -16.55 -8.23
C LEU A 89 -4.59 -17.45 -8.97
N ALA A 90 -4.85 -17.18 -10.26
CA ALA A 90 -5.79 -17.95 -11.07
C ALA A 90 -5.32 -19.40 -11.35
N GLN A 91 -4.03 -19.69 -11.23
CA GLN A 91 -3.48 -21.06 -11.38
C GLN A 91 -3.78 -21.94 -10.16
N VAL A 92 -4.12 -21.35 -9.02
CA VAL A 92 -4.46 -22.15 -7.84
C VAL A 92 -5.82 -22.82 -8.05
N GLN A 93 -5.84 -24.14 -7.91
CA GLN A 93 -7.04 -24.96 -8.13
C GLN A 93 -8.22 -24.43 -7.30
N GLY A 94 -9.30 -24.07 -7.98
CA GLY A 94 -10.56 -23.59 -7.39
C GLY A 94 -10.66 -22.08 -7.20
N VAL A 95 -9.60 -21.29 -7.52
CA VAL A 95 -9.65 -19.82 -7.46
C VAL A 95 -10.37 -19.26 -8.68
N GLY A 96 -9.93 -19.61 -9.88
CA GLY A 96 -10.46 -19.05 -11.13
C GLY A 96 -10.23 -17.53 -11.27
N GLU A 97 -10.44 -17.01 -12.47
CA GLU A 97 -10.14 -15.63 -12.83
C GLU A 97 -10.90 -14.61 -11.94
N LYS A 98 -12.21 -14.81 -11.73
CA LYS A 98 -13.03 -13.87 -10.95
C LYS A 98 -12.56 -13.73 -9.49
N ALA A 99 -12.18 -14.83 -8.86
CA ALA A 99 -11.69 -14.79 -7.49
C ALA A 99 -10.27 -14.20 -7.40
N ALA A 100 -9.41 -14.48 -8.38
CA ALA A 100 -8.09 -13.89 -8.49
C ALA A 100 -8.16 -12.36 -8.66
N VAL A 101 -9.01 -11.87 -9.55
CA VAL A 101 -9.27 -10.42 -9.73
C VAL A 101 -9.83 -9.81 -8.44
N PHE A 102 -10.78 -10.48 -7.77
CA PHE A 102 -11.36 -9.99 -6.52
C PHE A 102 -10.29 -9.80 -5.42
N LEU A 103 -9.38 -10.76 -5.23
CA LEU A 103 -8.28 -10.65 -4.28
C LEU A 103 -7.34 -9.47 -4.63
N SER A 104 -7.03 -9.29 -5.91
CA SER A 104 -6.23 -8.15 -6.39
C SER A 104 -6.95 -6.80 -6.14
N ILE A 105 -8.27 -6.74 -6.31
CA ILE A 105 -9.06 -5.52 -6.05
C ILE A 105 -8.90 -5.06 -4.60
N ILE A 106 -8.86 -5.99 -3.64
CA ILE A 106 -8.73 -5.64 -2.22
C ILE A 106 -7.43 -4.86 -1.99
N LYS A 107 -6.29 -5.36 -2.49
CA LYS A 107 -5.00 -4.66 -2.40
C LYS A 107 -5.04 -3.30 -3.09
N GLN A 108 -5.59 -3.23 -4.31
CA GLN A 108 -5.66 -1.97 -5.06
C GLN A 108 -6.56 -0.94 -4.36
N ALA A 109 -7.65 -1.39 -3.74
CA ALA A 109 -8.52 -0.52 -2.95
C ALA A 109 -7.81 0.04 -1.71
N GLU A 110 -6.99 -0.78 -1.03
CA GLU A 110 -6.19 -0.35 0.11
C GLU A 110 -5.14 0.69 -0.28
N ILE A 111 -4.38 0.45 -1.37
CA ILE A 111 -3.42 1.42 -1.91
C ILE A 111 -4.12 2.74 -2.21
N ARG A 112 -5.27 2.70 -2.88
CA ARG A 112 -6.05 3.89 -3.22
C ARG A 112 -6.62 4.59 -1.99
N TYR A 113 -7.06 3.85 -0.98
CA TYR A 113 -7.52 4.40 0.30
C TYR A 113 -6.40 5.14 1.03
N LEU A 114 -5.20 4.55 1.13
CA LEU A 114 -4.05 5.20 1.74
C LEU A 114 -3.62 6.45 0.96
N ALA A 115 -3.68 6.41 -0.36
CA ALA A 115 -3.39 7.56 -1.21
C ALA A 115 -4.43 8.69 -1.07
N SER A 116 -5.70 8.37 -0.79
CA SER A 116 -6.79 9.35 -0.76
C SER A 116 -6.68 10.39 0.37
N ASP A 117 -5.91 10.10 1.41
CA ASP A 117 -5.68 11.01 2.55
C ASP A 117 -4.44 11.91 2.37
N LEU A 118 -3.69 11.76 1.27
CA LEU A 118 -2.47 12.51 1.00
C LEU A 118 -2.71 13.86 0.27
N PRO A 119 -3.62 13.99 -0.74
CA PRO A 119 -3.73 15.20 -1.54
C PRO A 119 -3.97 16.47 -0.71
N GLY A 120 -3.22 17.52 -0.99
CA GLY A 120 -3.34 18.83 -0.34
C GLY A 120 -2.93 18.87 1.13
N ARG A 121 -2.42 17.77 1.71
CA ARG A 121 -1.88 17.72 3.06
C ARG A 121 -0.36 17.71 3.03
N SER A 122 0.27 18.30 4.05
CA SER A 122 1.71 18.23 4.20
C SER A 122 2.14 16.78 4.47
N VAL A 123 3.17 16.33 3.75
CA VAL A 123 3.77 14.99 3.94
C VAL A 123 4.40 14.85 5.33
N PHE A 124 4.74 15.97 5.97
CA PHE A 124 5.31 15.99 7.33
C PHE A 124 4.26 15.91 8.43
N ASP A 125 2.99 16.23 8.16
CA ASP A 125 1.93 16.12 9.16
C ASP A 125 1.61 14.67 9.49
N ARG A 126 1.86 13.76 8.52
CA ARG A 126 1.56 12.33 8.66
C ARG A 126 2.60 11.45 7.94
N PRO A 127 3.86 11.48 8.37
CA PRO A 127 4.94 10.73 7.70
C PRO A 127 4.66 9.24 7.63
N GLU A 128 4.03 8.67 8.66
CA GLU A 128 3.67 7.24 8.69
C GLU A 128 2.63 6.86 7.62
N ARG A 129 1.76 7.80 7.23
CA ARG A 129 0.81 7.57 6.11
C ARG A 129 1.53 7.53 4.77
N VAL A 130 2.52 8.40 4.57
CA VAL A 130 3.35 8.38 3.36
C VAL A 130 4.15 7.07 3.29
N LYS A 131 4.82 6.69 4.38
CA LYS A 131 5.56 5.43 4.49
C LYS A 131 4.64 4.22 4.23
N ALA A 132 3.45 4.19 4.86
CA ALA A 132 2.47 3.12 4.64
C ALA A 132 2.01 3.06 3.18
N HIS A 133 1.64 4.20 2.57
CA HIS A 133 1.25 4.26 1.17
C HIS A 133 2.34 3.70 0.25
N LEU A 134 3.60 4.13 0.42
CA LEU A 134 4.73 3.67 -0.38
C LEU A 134 5.01 2.19 -0.17
N ARG A 135 4.91 1.70 1.07
CA ARG A 135 5.06 0.27 1.36
C ARG A 135 4.02 -0.56 0.61
N PHE A 136 2.73 -0.21 0.69
CA PHE A 136 1.68 -0.93 -0.02
C PHE A 136 1.79 -0.79 -1.55
N LEU A 137 2.22 0.36 -2.05
CA LEU A 137 2.46 0.61 -3.47
C LEU A 137 3.55 -0.31 -4.04
N LEU A 138 4.60 -0.59 -3.26
CA LEU A 138 5.79 -1.32 -3.72
C LEU A 138 5.84 -2.77 -3.23
N GLN A 139 5.05 -3.13 -2.22
CA GLN A 139 5.01 -4.47 -1.66
C GLN A 139 4.57 -5.51 -2.72
N GLY A 140 5.30 -6.64 -2.78
CA GLY A 140 5.03 -7.74 -3.72
C GLY A 140 5.52 -7.49 -5.14
N ARG A 141 6.19 -6.35 -5.42
CA ARG A 141 6.86 -6.17 -6.70
C ARG A 141 8.14 -6.98 -6.74
N GLY A 142 8.23 -7.89 -7.70
CA GLY A 142 9.40 -8.76 -7.89
C GLY A 142 10.61 -8.07 -8.52
N MET A 143 10.45 -6.82 -8.97
CA MET A 143 11.50 -5.99 -9.59
C MET A 143 11.72 -4.72 -8.77
N GLU A 144 12.93 -4.17 -8.88
CA GLU A 144 13.22 -2.87 -8.30
C GLU A 144 12.42 -1.78 -9.00
N CYS A 145 11.84 -0.90 -8.21
CA CYS A 145 11.11 0.26 -8.66
C CYS A 145 11.73 1.50 -8.04
N PHE A 146 11.84 2.57 -8.81
CA PHE A 146 12.24 3.87 -8.32
C PHE A 146 11.15 4.91 -8.66
N GLY A 147 10.89 5.83 -7.75
CA GLY A 147 9.90 6.86 -7.96
C GLY A 147 10.02 8.05 -7.02
N ALA A 148 9.02 8.93 -7.08
CA ALA A 148 8.96 10.08 -6.20
C ALA A 148 7.53 10.42 -5.76
N VAL A 149 7.45 10.96 -4.55
CA VAL A 149 6.34 11.76 -4.07
C VAL A 149 6.67 13.21 -4.38
N PHE A 150 5.81 13.89 -5.12
CA PHE A 150 5.94 15.28 -5.50
C PHE A 150 5.14 16.15 -4.55
N THR A 151 5.73 17.28 -4.10
CA THR A 151 5.10 18.19 -3.17
C THR A 151 5.22 19.64 -3.62
N ASP A 152 4.28 20.49 -3.19
CA ASP A 152 4.36 21.93 -3.37
C ASP A 152 5.31 22.60 -2.36
N GLN A 153 5.35 23.95 -2.37
CA GLN A 153 6.20 24.74 -1.47
C GLN A 153 5.83 24.58 0.01
N GLN A 154 4.60 24.23 0.33
CA GLN A 154 4.12 23.92 1.68
C GLN A 154 4.25 22.43 2.02
N HIS A 155 5.00 21.68 1.22
CA HIS A 155 5.18 20.23 1.35
C HIS A 155 3.86 19.43 1.28
N ARG A 156 2.81 19.98 0.64
CA ARG A 156 1.55 19.26 0.42
C ARG A 156 1.71 18.30 -0.75
N HIS A 157 1.17 17.12 -0.59
CA HIS A 157 1.22 16.08 -1.62
C HIS A 157 0.51 16.52 -2.91
N LEU A 158 1.23 16.46 -4.03
CA LEU A 158 0.73 16.69 -5.38
C LEU A 158 0.49 15.38 -6.13
N ALA A 159 1.47 14.50 -6.12
CA ALA A 159 1.40 13.19 -6.78
C ALA A 159 2.40 12.20 -6.18
N THR A 160 2.12 10.89 -6.33
CA THR A 160 3.07 9.81 -6.13
C THR A 160 3.20 9.03 -7.43
N GLN A 161 4.42 8.84 -7.93
CA GLN A 161 4.62 8.16 -9.23
C GLN A 161 5.85 7.26 -9.20
N VAL A 162 5.67 6.01 -9.65
CA VAL A 162 6.78 5.13 -10.01
C VAL A 162 7.32 5.61 -11.36
N MET A 163 8.58 5.93 -11.42
CA MET A 163 9.26 6.51 -12.59
C MET A 163 10.04 5.46 -13.37
N PHE A 164 10.45 4.39 -12.71
CA PHE A 164 11.22 3.30 -13.28
C PHE A 164 10.83 1.98 -12.63
N GLU A 165 10.76 0.92 -13.43
CA GLU A 165 10.51 -0.46 -12.99
C GLU A 165 11.36 -1.40 -13.86
N GLY A 166 12.17 -2.27 -13.25
CA GLY A 166 12.98 -3.25 -13.97
C GLY A 166 14.20 -3.73 -13.18
N THR A 167 14.95 -4.67 -13.75
CA THR A 167 16.29 -5.01 -13.27
C THR A 167 17.19 -3.81 -13.51
N VAL A 168 17.66 -3.23 -12.42
CA VAL A 168 18.45 -2.01 -12.48
C VAL A 168 19.81 -2.33 -13.04
N ASP A 169 19.96 -2.15 -14.34
CA ASP A 169 21.16 -1.48 -14.78
C ASP A 169 21.02 -0.03 -14.26
N ARG A 170 21.64 0.26 -13.10
CA ARG A 170 21.40 1.45 -12.25
C ARG A 170 21.71 2.79 -12.95
N THR A 171 22.22 2.72 -14.17
CA THR A 171 22.33 3.81 -15.12
C THR A 171 21.00 4.31 -15.70
N ALA A 172 19.91 3.58 -15.53
CA ALA A 172 18.63 3.90 -16.18
C ALA A 172 17.74 4.90 -15.41
N VAL A 173 18.05 5.24 -14.16
CA VAL A 173 17.34 6.32 -13.44
C VAL A 173 17.94 7.66 -13.84
N TYR A 174 17.39 8.25 -14.89
CA TYR A 174 17.86 9.55 -15.39
C TYR A 174 17.20 10.69 -14.59
N PRO A 175 17.99 11.57 -13.95
CA PRO A 175 17.47 12.79 -13.30
C PRO A 175 16.55 13.60 -14.21
N ARG A 176 16.85 13.64 -15.51
CA ARG A 176 16.05 14.35 -16.52
C ARG A 176 14.56 14.01 -16.47
N ASN A 177 14.19 12.73 -16.36
CA ASN A 177 12.78 12.32 -16.37
C ASN A 177 12.06 12.75 -15.09
N LEU A 178 12.75 12.66 -13.95
CA LEU A 178 12.24 13.12 -12.66
C LEU A 178 12.05 14.65 -12.67
N MET A 179 13.06 15.39 -13.16
CA MET A 179 13.00 16.86 -13.26
C MET A 179 11.88 17.31 -14.18
N LYS A 180 11.76 16.69 -15.37
CA LYS A 180 10.65 16.98 -16.29
C LYS A 180 9.30 16.85 -15.59
N ARG A 181 9.10 15.73 -14.87
CA ARG A 181 7.84 15.49 -14.16
C ARG A 181 7.62 16.45 -13.00
N ALA A 182 8.66 16.81 -12.26
CA ALA A 182 8.59 17.79 -11.19
C ALA A 182 8.16 19.18 -11.70
N LEU A 183 8.72 19.61 -12.83
CA LEU A 183 8.35 20.87 -13.47
C LEU A 183 6.92 20.85 -14.00
N GLU A 184 6.46 19.76 -14.62
CA GLU A 184 5.07 19.61 -15.08
C GLU A 184 4.06 19.73 -13.93
N LEU A 185 4.43 19.32 -12.73
CA LEU A 185 3.60 19.38 -11.53
C LEU A 185 3.78 20.67 -10.72
N ASP A 186 4.68 21.57 -11.13
CA ASP A 186 5.13 22.73 -10.34
C ASP A 186 5.58 22.31 -8.91
N ALA A 187 6.23 21.15 -8.82
CA ALA A 187 6.69 20.63 -7.55
C ALA A 187 7.92 21.40 -7.04
N LYS A 188 7.95 21.65 -5.72
CA LYS A 188 9.04 22.30 -5.00
C LYS A 188 9.77 21.37 -4.05
N GLY A 189 9.18 20.19 -3.78
CA GLY A 189 9.81 19.17 -2.95
C GLY A 189 9.59 17.77 -3.52
N LEU A 190 10.55 16.89 -3.27
CA LEU A 190 10.53 15.48 -3.66
C LEU A 190 10.88 14.61 -2.47
N ILE A 191 10.09 13.54 -2.26
CA ILE A 191 10.51 12.38 -1.48
C ILE A 191 10.78 11.27 -2.49
N LEU A 192 12.03 10.89 -2.65
CA LEU A 192 12.42 9.77 -3.50
C LEU A 192 12.05 8.46 -2.81
N PHE A 193 11.81 7.41 -3.57
CA PHE A 193 11.63 6.08 -3.03
C PHE A 193 12.09 4.99 -4.00
N HIS A 194 12.56 3.89 -3.44
CA HIS A 194 12.80 2.65 -4.18
C HIS A 194 12.56 1.44 -3.28
N ASN A 195 12.42 0.25 -3.86
CA ASN A 195 12.28 -0.99 -3.12
C ASN A 195 13.44 -1.94 -3.39
N HIS A 196 13.76 -2.76 -2.38
CA HIS A 196 14.59 -3.95 -2.53
C HIS A 196 13.70 -5.20 -2.46
N PRO A 197 13.41 -5.87 -3.59
CA PRO A 197 12.54 -7.06 -3.64
C PRO A 197 13.04 -8.21 -2.75
N GLY A 198 14.35 -8.33 -2.54
CA GLY A 198 14.97 -9.29 -1.64
C GLY A 198 14.73 -9.06 -0.14
N GLY A 199 14.02 -7.97 0.23
CA GLY A 199 13.62 -7.68 1.60
C GLY A 199 14.75 -7.25 2.54
N THR A 200 15.94 -6.89 2.03
CA THR A 200 17.06 -6.44 2.85
C THR A 200 17.00 -4.91 3.03
N PRO A 201 16.77 -4.39 4.25
CA PRO A 201 16.68 -2.95 4.53
C PRO A 201 18.08 -2.34 4.66
N ARG A 202 18.88 -2.46 3.62
CA ARG A 202 20.25 -1.91 3.58
C ARG A 202 20.45 -1.20 2.24
N ALA A 203 20.71 0.10 2.31
CA ALA A 203 21.06 0.88 1.14
C ALA A 203 22.46 0.50 0.64
N SER A 204 22.64 0.49 -0.65
CA SER A 204 23.94 0.35 -1.29
C SER A 204 24.65 1.73 -1.42
N GLU A 205 25.94 1.71 -1.67
CA GLU A 205 26.68 2.95 -1.95
C GLU A 205 26.17 3.66 -3.21
N GLU A 206 25.70 2.86 -4.17
CA GLU A 206 25.11 3.38 -5.41
C GLU A 206 23.75 4.06 -5.17
N ASP A 207 22.93 3.56 -4.23
CA ASP A 207 21.68 4.22 -3.86
C ASP A 207 21.94 5.58 -3.22
N ILE A 208 22.96 5.65 -2.37
CA ILE A 208 23.40 6.90 -1.75
C ILE A 208 23.95 7.86 -2.81
N ALA A 209 24.80 7.37 -3.72
CA ALA A 209 25.34 8.16 -4.81
C ALA A 209 24.25 8.67 -5.77
N LEU A 210 23.25 7.83 -6.08
CA LEU A 210 22.08 8.24 -6.87
C LEU A 210 21.31 9.36 -6.17
N THR A 211 21.08 9.23 -4.87
CA THR A 211 20.39 10.25 -4.06
C THR A 211 21.11 11.58 -4.15
N ARG A 212 22.43 11.61 -3.94
CA ARG A 212 23.25 12.82 -4.03
C ARG A 212 23.18 13.46 -5.42
N ARG A 213 23.27 12.65 -6.48
CA ARG A 213 23.09 13.15 -7.85
C ARG A 213 21.71 13.77 -8.08
N MET A 214 20.65 13.21 -7.47
CA MET A 214 19.31 13.78 -7.56
C MET A 214 19.24 15.13 -6.82
N VAL A 215 19.83 15.24 -5.63
CA VAL A 215 19.91 16.49 -4.88
C VAL A 215 20.62 17.58 -5.70
N GLU A 216 21.78 17.25 -6.28
CA GLU A 216 22.55 18.17 -7.12
C GLU A 216 21.75 18.61 -8.38
N ALA A 217 21.05 17.68 -9.03
CA ALA A 217 20.25 17.97 -10.20
C ALA A 217 19.00 18.81 -9.90
N CYS A 218 18.44 18.70 -8.70
CA CYS A 218 17.25 19.44 -8.27
C CYS A 218 17.58 20.88 -7.87
N ALA A 219 18.77 21.13 -7.30
CA ALA A 219 19.14 22.43 -6.71
C ALA A 219 19.02 23.62 -7.70
N PRO A 220 19.49 23.53 -8.96
CA PRO A 220 19.37 24.63 -9.93
C PRO A 220 17.92 24.95 -10.33
N LEU A 221 16.98 24.04 -10.05
CA LEU A 221 15.54 24.18 -10.38
C LEU A 221 14.71 24.64 -9.19
N ASP A 222 15.35 24.97 -8.06
CA ASP A 222 14.69 25.33 -6.80
C ASP A 222 13.75 24.22 -6.31
N ILE A 223 14.13 22.97 -6.53
CA ILE A 223 13.43 21.78 -6.07
C ILE A 223 14.25 21.11 -4.97
N LYS A 224 13.65 20.81 -3.82
CA LYS A 224 14.33 20.19 -2.68
C LYS A 224 14.03 18.69 -2.61
N VAL A 225 15.07 17.87 -2.50
CA VAL A 225 14.90 16.47 -2.07
C VAL A 225 14.71 16.49 -0.56
N LEU A 226 13.52 16.12 -0.12
CA LEU A 226 13.09 16.17 1.29
C LEU A 226 13.51 14.92 2.05
N ASP A 227 13.48 13.75 1.38
CA ASP A 227 13.93 12.47 1.89
C ASP A 227 14.11 11.47 0.73
N HIS A 228 14.67 10.30 1.05
CA HIS A 228 14.69 9.14 0.19
C HIS A 228 14.35 7.90 1.03
N PHE A 229 13.26 7.20 0.69
CA PHE A 229 12.84 6.00 1.38
C PHE A 229 13.24 4.74 0.62
N LEU A 230 13.93 3.83 1.30
CA LEU A 230 14.11 2.46 0.86
C LEU A 230 13.06 1.58 1.51
N ILE A 231 12.27 0.88 0.68
CA ILE A 231 11.23 -0.04 1.11
C ILE A 231 11.75 -1.48 0.95
N ALA A 232 11.84 -2.23 2.05
CA ALA A 232 12.31 -3.60 2.06
C ALA A 232 11.35 -4.48 2.88
N GLY A 233 10.43 -5.15 2.20
CA GLY A 233 9.36 -5.89 2.85
C GLY A 233 8.48 -4.99 3.71
N LYS A 234 8.49 -5.20 5.04
CA LYS A 234 7.73 -4.37 6.00
C LYS A 234 8.50 -3.13 6.48
N ASP A 235 9.79 -3.06 6.23
CA ASP A 235 10.67 -2.03 6.74
C ASP A 235 10.79 -0.87 5.76
N VAL A 236 10.86 0.35 6.29
CA VAL A 236 11.08 1.59 5.54
C VAL A 236 12.25 2.33 6.19
N LEU A 237 13.31 2.51 5.42
CA LEU A 237 14.53 3.21 5.84
C LEU A 237 14.52 4.62 5.24
N SER A 238 14.81 5.63 6.05
CA SER A 238 14.96 7.02 5.63
C SER A 238 16.43 7.37 5.48
N PHE A 239 16.85 7.79 4.31
CA PHE A 239 18.22 8.22 4.05
C PHE A 239 18.57 9.52 4.77
N LYS A 240 17.56 10.36 5.02
CA LYS A 240 17.72 11.59 5.79
C LYS A 240 17.97 11.30 7.27
N GLU A 241 17.20 10.38 7.86
CA GLU A 241 17.37 9.94 9.25
C GLU A 241 18.76 9.31 9.47
N GLU A 242 19.28 8.59 8.45
CA GLU A 242 20.63 8.01 8.46
C GLU A 242 21.74 9.04 8.16
N GLY A 243 21.42 10.26 7.75
CA GLY A 243 22.40 11.31 7.47
C GLY A 243 23.26 11.10 6.21
N TRP A 244 22.71 10.41 5.20
CA TRP A 244 23.48 10.07 3.99
C TRP A 244 23.50 11.19 2.92
N PHE A 245 22.65 12.20 3.07
CA PHE A 245 22.61 13.38 2.20
C PHE A 245 22.07 14.63 2.91
#